data_59e249bbc30541d926fd5dadcc90d0a8
#
_entry.id   59e249bbc30541d926fd5dadcc90d0a8
#
_cell.length_a   1.000
_cell.length_b   1.000
_cell.length_c   1.000
_cell.angle_alpha   90.00
_cell.angle_beta   90.00
_cell.angle_gamma   90.00
#
_symmetry.space_group_name_H-M   'P 1'
#
loop_
_entity.id
_entity.type
_entity.pdbx_description
1 polymer ?
#
loop_
_entity_poly.entity_id
_entity_poly.type
_entity_poly.pdbx_seq_one_letter_code
_entity_poly.pdbx_strand_id
1 'polypeptide(L)'
;MAMTMDQAQQDQFGGVGVDGVITPTGAAEGVAPGSVIMDPDAYFKRMVQPDTAPGVWRWDDIEDVLQEMKKRPKRYPAYRRFAALVNQQWDGAPGASPLIFVGVQRIHKGESLPGHRHNSVAIYYWIDGEGIATVDGKDIPFKAGDFFTCPAWHDHSFVNTGEGDMTMIAIHDLPLLAQARALFWEEPVGSENTQHMVREGAGSWSAQEEAEVLQSAPAIVKESGGLS
;
A
#
# COMPACT_ATOMS: atom_id res chain seq x y z
N MET A 1 28.70 -31.75 -17.00
CA MET A 1 28.36 -33.17 -16.78
C MET A 1 27.35 -33.16 -15.61
N ALA A 2 26.04 -33.21 -15.93
CA ALA A 2 24.99 -33.22 -14.93
C ALA A 2 24.95 -34.60 -14.27
N MET A 3 25.15 -34.68 -12.96
CA MET A 3 24.90 -35.89 -12.22
C MET A 3 23.39 -36.11 -12.15
N THR A 4 22.90 -37.11 -12.84
CA THR A 4 21.55 -37.65 -12.63
C THR A 4 21.54 -38.47 -11.34
N MET A 5 20.74 -38.05 -10.39
CA MET A 5 20.41 -38.90 -9.23
C MET A 5 19.69 -40.16 -9.70
N ASP A 6 20.05 -41.31 -9.06
CA ASP A 6 19.37 -42.57 -9.38
C ASP A 6 17.96 -42.58 -8.72
N GLN A 7 17.05 -43.45 -9.23
CA GLN A 7 15.65 -43.51 -8.78
C GLN A 7 15.50 -43.80 -7.28
N ALA A 8 16.42 -44.54 -6.67
CA ALA A 8 16.42 -44.84 -5.26
C ALA A 8 16.76 -43.62 -4.37
N GLN A 9 17.56 -42.68 -4.90
CA GLN A 9 17.81 -41.39 -4.25
C GLN A 9 16.61 -40.45 -4.41
N GLN A 10 15.88 -40.51 -5.51
CA GLN A 10 14.67 -39.74 -5.73
C GLN A 10 13.54 -40.13 -4.76
N ASP A 11 13.39 -41.42 -4.48
CA ASP A 11 12.36 -41.93 -3.55
C ASP A 11 12.67 -41.60 -2.07
N GLN A 12 13.91 -41.33 -1.74
CA GLN A 12 14.33 -40.97 -0.38
C GLN A 12 14.14 -39.48 -0.05
N PHE A 13 14.06 -38.63 -1.06
CA PHE A 13 13.95 -37.16 -0.88
C PHE A 13 12.61 -36.57 -1.36
N GLY A 14 11.58 -37.39 -1.63
CA GLY A 14 10.35 -36.88 -2.25
C GLY A 14 10.68 -36.27 -3.61
N GLY A 15 10.20 -36.82 -4.69
CA GLY A 15 10.64 -36.55 -6.07
C GLY A 15 11.06 -35.11 -6.34
N VAL A 16 12.28 -34.94 -6.83
CA VAL A 16 12.71 -33.65 -7.42
C VAL A 16 11.83 -33.41 -8.64
N GLY A 17 10.90 -32.48 -8.55
CA GLY A 17 10.14 -32.05 -9.73
C GLY A 17 11.09 -31.58 -10.82
N VAL A 18 10.66 -31.67 -12.07
CA VAL A 18 11.42 -31.23 -13.26
C VAL A 18 11.97 -29.81 -13.18
N ASP A 19 11.53 -29.03 -12.17
CA ASP A 19 11.84 -27.61 -11.96
C ASP A 19 12.82 -27.34 -10.80
N GLY A 20 13.53 -28.35 -10.29
CA GLY A 20 14.49 -28.19 -9.18
C GLY A 20 13.82 -27.92 -7.83
N VAL A 21 12.53 -28.23 -7.66
CA VAL A 21 11.77 -28.03 -6.43
C VAL A 21 11.56 -29.37 -5.73
N ILE A 22 11.98 -29.47 -4.47
CA ILE A 22 11.80 -30.65 -3.61
C ILE A 22 10.70 -30.32 -2.61
N THR A 23 9.61 -31.09 -2.63
CA THR A 23 8.57 -30.99 -1.59
C THR A 23 8.92 -31.97 -0.46
N PRO A 24 9.16 -31.52 0.77
CA PRO A 24 9.45 -32.42 1.90
C PRO A 24 8.28 -33.37 2.15
N THR A 25 8.57 -34.65 2.29
CA THR A 25 7.60 -35.66 2.73
C THR A 25 7.50 -35.60 4.26
N GLY A 26 6.45 -34.99 4.76
CA GLY A 26 6.14 -34.90 6.18
C GLY A 26 5.95 -33.47 6.64
N ALA A 27 4.72 -32.99 6.53
CA ALA A 27 4.32 -31.78 7.24
C ALA A 27 4.31 -32.09 8.73
N ALA A 28 5.08 -31.37 9.52
CA ALA A 28 4.90 -31.39 10.97
C ALA A 28 3.49 -30.87 11.29
N GLU A 29 2.85 -31.45 12.30
CA GLU A 29 1.51 -31.07 12.74
C GLU A 29 1.48 -29.55 13.05
N GLY A 30 0.56 -28.81 12.47
CA GLY A 30 0.45 -27.35 12.64
C GLY A 30 1.29 -26.49 11.67
N VAL A 31 2.03 -27.09 10.74
CA VAL A 31 2.72 -26.34 9.67
C VAL A 31 1.85 -26.30 8.42
N ALA A 32 1.66 -25.09 7.89
CA ALA A 32 0.90 -24.92 6.65
C ALA A 32 1.54 -25.71 5.49
N PRO A 33 0.74 -26.41 4.66
CA PRO A 33 1.27 -27.06 3.47
C PRO A 33 1.86 -26.01 2.52
N GLY A 34 2.97 -26.33 1.87
CA GLY A 34 3.60 -25.45 0.88
C GLY A 34 5.08 -25.14 1.12
N SER A 35 5.70 -25.71 2.17
CA SER A 35 7.14 -25.61 2.33
C SER A 35 7.85 -26.43 1.26
N VAL A 36 8.79 -25.82 0.54
CA VAL A 36 9.58 -26.47 -0.51
C VAL A 36 11.06 -26.15 -0.33
N ILE A 37 11.91 -27.06 -0.78
CA ILE A 37 13.35 -26.83 -0.89
C ILE A 37 13.65 -26.66 -2.38
N MET A 38 14.40 -25.63 -2.74
CA MET A 38 14.77 -25.36 -4.13
C MET A 38 16.27 -25.45 -4.30
N ASP A 39 16.72 -25.97 -5.44
CA ASP A 39 18.09 -25.77 -5.86
C ASP A 39 18.34 -24.27 -6.21
N PRO A 40 19.61 -23.84 -6.31
CA PRO A 40 19.92 -22.45 -6.61
C PRO A 40 19.32 -21.94 -7.93
N ASP A 41 19.27 -22.76 -8.96
CA ASP A 41 18.77 -22.35 -10.28
C ASP A 41 17.26 -22.11 -10.23
N ALA A 42 16.50 -23.00 -9.58
CA ALA A 42 15.06 -22.82 -9.36
C ALA A 42 14.77 -21.60 -8.47
N TYR A 43 15.58 -21.40 -7.42
CA TYR A 43 15.44 -20.25 -6.54
C TYR A 43 15.66 -18.95 -7.28
N PHE A 44 16.77 -18.78 -8.00
CA PHE A 44 17.07 -17.54 -8.71
C PHE A 44 16.12 -17.27 -9.87
N LYS A 45 15.61 -18.30 -10.55
CA LYS A 45 14.55 -18.13 -11.57
C LYS A 45 13.29 -17.51 -10.98
N ARG A 46 12.92 -17.88 -9.75
CA ARG A 46 11.74 -17.30 -9.05
C ARG A 46 11.99 -15.90 -8.48
N MET A 47 13.24 -15.50 -8.34
CA MET A 47 13.59 -14.13 -7.93
C MET A 47 13.43 -13.13 -9.09
N VAL A 48 13.42 -13.61 -10.34
CA VAL A 48 13.18 -12.74 -11.50
C VAL A 48 11.71 -12.32 -11.48
N GLN A 49 11.50 -11.03 -11.33
CA GLN A 49 10.16 -10.46 -11.42
C GLN A 49 9.80 -10.21 -12.89
N PRO A 50 8.55 -10.42 -13.30
CA PRO A 50 8.12 -10.09 -14.65
C PRO A 50 8.27 -8.57 -14.90
N ASP A 51 8.58 -8.22 -16.13
CA ASP A 51 8.55 -6.82 -16.55
C ASP A 51 7.14 -6.27 -16.38
N THR A 52 7.07 -5.03 -15.91
CA THR A 52 5.81 -4.31 -15.80
C THR A 52 5.74 -3.22 -16.86
N ALA A 53 4.61 -3.12 -17.54
CA ALA A 53 4.40 -2.05 -18.50
C ALA A 53 4.29 -0.68 -17.77
N PRO A 54 4.69 0.41 -18.44
CA PRO A 54 4.48 1.75 -17.90
C PRO A 54 3.00 2.02 -17.59
N GLY A 55 2.72 2.54 -16.39
CA GLY A 55 1.40 3.02 -16.00
C GLY A 55 1.23 4.52 -16.31
N VAL A 56 0.05 4.91 -16.76
CA VAL A 56 -0.33 6.31 -16.94
C VAL A 56 -1.68 6.54 -16.26
N TRP A 57 -1.73 7.47 -15.33
CA TRP A 57 -2.95 7.92 -14.66
C TRP A 57 -3.26 9.33 -15.12
N ARG A 58 -4.39 9.53 -15.77
CA ARG A 58 -4.81 10.83 -16.29
C ARG A 58 -5.36 11.69 -15.16
N TRP A 59 -5.03 12.98 -15.19
CA TRP A 59 -5.50 13.90 -14.15
C TRP A 59 -7.04 13.97 -14.07
N ASP A 60 -7.70 13.95 -15.21
CA ASP A 60 -9.17 13.97 -15.24
C ASP A 60 -9.79 12.77 -14.52
N ASP A 61 -9.20 11.57 -14.68
CA ASP A 61 -9.65 10.35 -13.97
C ASP A 61 -9.40 10.45 -12.47
N ILE A 62 -8.27 11.03 -12.05
CA ILE A 62 -7.96 11.30 -10.64
C ILE A 62 -8.96 12.29 -10.06
N GLU A 63 -9.23 13.38 -10.78
CA GLU A 63 -10.19 14.41 -10.39
C GLU A 63 -11.59 13.82 -10.19
N ASP A 64 -12.07 13.00 -11.11
CA ASP A 64 -13.36 12.30 -11.00
C ASP A 64 -13.44 11.48 -9.70
N VAL A 65 -12.37 10.74 -9.36
CA VAL A 65 -12.29 9.94 -8.12
C VAL A 65 -12.36 10.86 -6.90
N LEU A 66 -11.62 11.96 -6.88
CA LEU A 66 -11.62 12.91 -5.76
C LEU A 66 -13.00 13.58 -5.59
N GLN A 67 -13.69 13.89 -6.66
CA GLN A 67 -15.05 14.44 -6.62
C GLN A 67 -16.07 13.43 -6.09
N GLU A 68 -15.97 12.16 -6.47
CA GLU A 68 -16.81 11.10 -5.90
C GLU A 68 -16.53 10.92 -4.40
N MET A 69 -15.28 10.98 -3.97
CA MET A 69 -14.92 10.89 -2.56
C MET A 69 -15.46 12.05 -1.73
N LYS A 70 -15.61 13.25 -2.33
CA LYS A 70 -16.21 14.40 -1.66
C LYS A 70 -17.64 14.13 -1.20
N LYS A 71 -18.38 13.29 -1.93
CA LYS A 71 -19.77 12.92 -1.62
C LYS A 71 -19.88 11.89 -0.50
N ARG A 72 -18.77 11.20 -0.14
CA ARG A 72 -18.76 10.16 0.89
C ARG A 72 -18.78 10.77 2.29
N PRO A 73 -19.48 10.16 3.26
CA PRO A 73 -19.45 10.60 4.64
C PRO A 73 -18.01 10.52 5.18
N LYS A 74 -17.67 11.47 6.05
CA LYS A 74 -16.40 11.47 6.79
C LYS A 74 -16.44 10.35 7.83
N ARG A 75 -15.97 9.17 7.49
CA ARG A 75 -15.78 8.05 8.43
C ARG A 75 -14.29 7.78 8.59
N TYR A 76 -13.90 7.51 9.78
CA TYR A 76 -12.57 7.03 10.13
C TYR A 76 -12.32 5.63 9.53
N PRO A 77 -11.20 5.32 8.84
CA PRO A 77 -10.12 6.18 8.40
C PRO A 77 -10.45 6.97 7.12
N ALA A 78 -11.71 7.04 6.71
CA ALA A 78 -12.18 7.69 5.48
C ALA A 78 -12.11 9.23 5.50
N TYR A 79 -11.56 9.82 6.54
CA TYR A 79 -11.12 11.22 6.50
C TYR A 79 -10.07 11.47 5.40
N ARG A 80 -9.44 10.39 4.96
CA ARG A 80 -8.44 10.43 3.90
C ARG A 80 -9.11 10.25 2.56
N ARG A 81 -9.41 11.34 1.92
CA ARG A 81 -9.89 11.36 0.55
C ARG A 81 -8.70 11.39 -0.38
N PHE A 82 -8.22 10.23 -0.77
CA PHE A 82 -7.14 10.11 -1.73
C PHE A 82 -7.47 9.14 -2.86
N ALA A 83 -7.00 9.46 -4.05
CA ALA A 83 -6.97 8.55 -5.19
C ALA A 83 -5.63 7.81 -5.16
N ALA A 84 -5.63 6.51 -4.87
CA ALA A 84 -4.42 5.69 -4.95
C ALA A 84 -4.12 5.34 -6.40
N LEU A 85 -2.89 5.58 -6.84
CA LEU A 85 -2.41 5.21 -8.17
C LEU A 85 -1.84 3.80 -8.10
N VAL A 86 -2.53 2.83 -8.70
CA VAL A 86 -2.17 1.42 -8.62
C VAL A 86 -1.89 0.87 -10.02
N ASN A 87 -0.73 0.25 -10.19
CA ASN A 87 -0.45 -0.57 -11.34
C ASN A 87 -0.74 -2.04 -11.00
N GLN A 88 -1.69 -2.67 -11.65
CA GLN A 88 -2.17 -4.02 -11.34
C GLN A 88 -1.34 -5.15 -11.96
N GLN A 89 -0.17 -4.85 -12.52
CA GLN A 89 0.64 -5.83 -13.25
C GLN A 89 1.55 -6.70 -12.37
N TRP A 90 1.53 -6.52 -11.06
CA TRP A 90 2.25 -7.40 -10.13
C TRP A 90 1.35 -7.93 -9.04
N ASP A 91 1.70 -9.11 -8.53
CA ASP A 91 1.10 -9.68 -7.33
C ASP A 91 1.76 -9.06 -6.09
N GLY A 92 0.97 -8.58 -5.15
CA GLY A 92 1.48 -8.01 -3.91
C GLY A 92 0.67 -6.84 -3.40
N ALA A 93 1.24 -6.07 -2.48
CA ALA A 93 0.57 -4.90 -1.93
C ALA A 93 0.34 -3.83 -3.02
N PRO A 94 -0.84 -3.19 -3.07
CA PRO A 94 -1.16 -2.23 -4.11
C PRO A 94 -0.26 -0.99 -4.05
N GLY A 95 0.26 -0.59 -5.21
CA GLY A 95 1.14 0.57 -5.33
C GLY A 95 1.30 1.04 -6.77
N ALA A 96 1.87 2.21 -6.96
CA ALA A 96 2.26 2.72 -8.27
C ALA A 96 3.46 1.95 -8.84
N SER A 97 4.25 1.37 -7.95
CA SER A 97 5.30 0.39 -8.22
C SER A 97 5.30 -0.66 -7.10
N PRO A 98 6.04 -1.78 -7.25
CA PRO A 98 6.10 -2.81 -6.20
C PRO A 98 6.48 -2.30 -4.81
N LEU A 99 7.20 -1.19 -4.73
CA LEU A 99 7.73 -0.66 -3.47
C LEU A 99 7.12 0.68 -3.07
N ILE A 100 6.46 1.39 -4.01
CA ILE A 100 6.07 2.79 -3.83
C ILE A 100 4.55 2.94 -4.00
N PHE A 101 3.93 3.51 -2.99
CA PHE A 101 2.59 4.06 -3.04
C PHE A 101 2.66 5.52 -3.54
N VAL A 102 1.72 5.87 -4.40
CA VAL A 102 1.44 7.26 -4.76
C VAL A 102 -0.06 7.50 -4.63
N GLY A 103 -0.42 8.52 -3.86
CA GLY A 103 -1.81 8.94 -3.71
C GLY A 103 -1.96 10.43 -3.95
N VAL A 104 -3.04 10.82 -4.61
CA VAL A 104 -3.44 12.24 -4.70
C VAL A 104 -4.52 12.48 -3.66
N GLN A 105 -4.26 13.34 -2.70
CA GLN A 105 -5.16 13.63 -1.59
C GLN A 105 -5.68 15.06 -1.65
N ARG A 106 -6.96 15.23 -1.29
CA ARG A 106 -7.60 16.57 -1.21
C ARG A 106 -8.18 16.81 0.17
N ILE A 107 -7.87 17.98 0.71
CA ILE A 107 -8.43 18.51 1.96
C ILE A 107 -9.19 19.78 1.62
N HIS A 108 -10.50 19.76 1.82
CA HIS A 108 -11.36 20.89 1.46
C HIS A 108 -11.15 22.07 2.40
N LYS A 109 -11.59 23.27 1.96
CA LYS A 109 -11.56 24.48 2.77
C LYS A 109 -12.16 24.23 4.17
N GLY A 110 -11.41 24.63 5.22
CA GLY A 110 -11.81 24.47 6.62
C GLY A 110 -11.75 23.05 7.16
N GLU A 111 -11.22 22.10 6.37
CA GLU A 111 -10.98 20.73 6.83
C GLU A 111 -9.54 20.54 7.32
N SER A 112 -9.36 19.49 8.08
CA SER A 112 -8.06 19.02 8.56
C SER A 112 -7.94 17.50 8.36
N LEU A 113 -6.73 17.03 8.22
CA LEU A 113 -6.37 15.63 8.39
C LEU A 113 -5.84 15.46 9.82
N PRO A 114 -6.51 14.66 10.67
CA PRO A 114 -6.12 14.50 12.06
C PRO A 114 -4.75 13.88 12.23
N GLY A 115 -4.16 14.07 13.41
CA GLY A 115 -2.87 13.53 13.79
C GLY A 115 -2.83 12.01 13.70
N HIS A 116 -1.82 11.52 13.03
CA HIS A 116 -1.54 10.11 12.86
C HIS A 116 -0.04 9.90 12.68
N ARG A 117 0.41 8.67 12.85
CA ARG A 117 1.78 8.27 12.53
C ARG A 117 1.82 6.89 11.90
N HIS A 118 2.84 6.65 11.13
CA HIS A 118 3.11 5.36 10.50
C HIS A 118 4.62 5.17 10.33
N ASN A 119 5.07 3.94 10.24
CA ASN A 119 6.47 3.64 10.08
C ASN A 119 6.97 3.70 8.63
N SER A 120 6.09 3.99 7.67
CA SER A 120 6.52 4.38 6.33
C SER A 120 7.06 5.80 6.30
N VAL A 121 8.06 6.05 5.48
CA VAL A 121 8.52 7.41 5.14
C VAL A 121 7.51 8.02 4.17
N ALA A 122 7.21 9.29 4.34
CA ALA A 122 6.32 10.03 3.46
C ALA A 122 7.02 11.24 2.84
N ILE A 123 6.77 11.44 1.55
CA ILE A 123 7.10 12.67 0.83
C ILE A 123 5.79 13.24 0.33
N TYR A 124 5.54 14.50 0.62
CA TYR A 124 4.38 15.24 0.15
C TYR A 124 4.81 16.35 -0.80
N TYR A 125 4.03 16.55 -1.86
CA TYR A 125 4.14 17.67 -2.77
C TYR A 125 2.78 18.35 -2.91
N TRP A 126 2.71 19.63 -2.59
CA TRP A 126 1.47 20.38 -2.72
C TRP A 126 1.31 20.91 -4.14
N ILE A 127 0.27 20.43 -4.82
CA ILE A 127 -0.10 20.88 -6.16
C ILE A 127 -0.81 22.23 -6.06
N ASP A 128 -1.67 22.37 -5.04
CA ASP A 128 -2.60 23.48 -4.90
C ASP A 128 -2.90 23.74 -3.42
N GLY A 129 -3.25 24.99 -3.10
CA GLY A 129 -3.64 25.43 -1.77
C GLY A 129 -2.47 25.79 -0.86
N GLU A 130 -2.80 26.08 0.39
CA GLU A 130 -1.88 26.41 1.47
C GLU A 130 -2.39 25.90 2.81
N GLY A 131 -1.49 25.69 3.76
CA GLY A 131 -1.88 25.15 5.06
C GLY A 131 -0.75 25.09 6.06
N ILE A 132 -1.02 24.35 7.13
CA ILE A 132 -0.06 24.05 8.19
C ILE A 132 0.05 22.54 8.32
N ALA A 133 1.28 22.04 8.26
CA ALA A 133 1.63 20.69 8.71
C ALA A 133 2.14 20.79 10.15
N THR A 134 1.54 20.06 11.07
CA THR A 134 2.08 19.95 12.43
C THR A 134 2.81 18.61 12.55
N VAL A 135 4.09 18.63 12.92
CA VAL A 135 4.92 17.44 13.12
C VAL A 135 5.49 17.45 14.51
N ASP A 136 5.19 16.42 15.30
CA ASP A 136 5.59 16.34 16.72
C ASP A 136 5.31 17.65 17.48
N GLY A 137 4.15 18.25 17.23
CA GLY A 137 3.71 19.50 17.85
C GLY A 137 4.37 20.77 17.30
N LYS A 138 5.12 20.69 16.19
CA LYS A 138 5.74 21.86 15.54
C LYS A 138 5.00 22.20 14.25
N ASP A 139 4.52 23.42 14.16
CA ASP A 139 3.82 23.93 13.00
C ASP A 139 4.79 24.36 11.91
N ILE A 140 4.54 23.86 10.70
CA ILE A 140 5.31 24.12 9.50
C ILE A 140 4.33 24.63 8.43
N PRO A 141 4.31 25.92 8.13
CA PRO A 141 3.46 26.45 7.07
C PRO A 141 3.99 25.99 5.71
N PHE A 142 3.09 25.72 4.79
CA PHE A 142 3.39 25.33 3.41
C PHE A 142 2.37 25.94 2.42
N LYS A 143 2.73 25.92 1.15
CA LYS A 143 1.89 26.37 0.04
C LYS A 143 2.13 25.53 -1.22
N ALA A 144 1.33 25.76 -2.24
CA ALA A 144 1.52 25.15 -3.56
C ALA A 144 2.96 25.27 -4.07
N GLY A 145 3.53 24.19 -4.58
CA GLY A 145 4.91 24.06 -5.04
C GLY A 145 5.91 23.58 -3.98
N ASP A 146 5.54 23.56 -2.70
CA ASP A 146 6.43 23.10 -1.64
C ASP A 146 6.48 21.56 -1.56
N PHE A 147 7.65 21.05 -1.14
CA PHE A 147 7.86 19.66 -0.77
C PHE A 147 8.06 19.55 0.74
N PHE A 148 7.55 18.47 1.30
CA PHE A 148 7.67 18.15 2.70
C PHE A 148 8.00 16.66 2.87
N THR A 149 8.90 16.33 3.80
CA THR A 149 9.16 14.95 4.18
C THR A 149 8.74 14.72 5.62
N CYS A 150 7.98 13.66 5.86
CA CYS A 150 7.68 13.17 7.19
C CYS A 150 8.47 11.88 7.43
N PRO A 151 9.45 11.89 8.36
CA PRO A 151 10.18 10.68 8.71
C PRO A 151 9.26 9.63 9.33
N ALA A 152 9.71 8.37 9.28
CA ALA A 152 8.98 7.25 9.87
C ALA A 152 8.67 7.49 11.36
N TRP A 153 7.43 7.19 11.75
CA TRP A 153 6.92 7.22 13.11
C TRP A 153 6.81 8.60 13.77
N HIS A 154 6.92 9.70 12.99
CA HIS A 154 6.62 11.05 13.50
C HIS A 154 5.11 11.32 13.42
N ASP A 155 4.54 11.87 14.48
CA ASP A 155 3.16 12.35 14.48
C ASP A 155 3.02 13.52 13.51
N HIS A 156 2.02 13.45 12.64
CA HIS A 156 1.77 14.55 11.71
C HIS A 156 0.30 14.72 11.39
N SER A 157 -0.08 15.97 11.19
CA SER A 157 -1.42 16.40 10.81
C SER A 157 -1.33 17.52 9.78
N PHE A 158 -2.43 17.77 9.07
CA PHE A 158 -2.50 18.85 8.09
C PHE A 158 -3.79 19.64 8.27
N VAL A 159 -3.70 20.96 8.21
CA VAL A 159 -4.83 21.87 8.24
C VAL A 159 -4.83 22.72 7.00
N ASN A 160 -5.94 22.74 6.27
CA ASN A 160 -6.13 23.66 5.17
C ASN A 160 -6.51 25.04 5.71
N THR A 161 -5.61 26.02 5.57
CA THR A 161 -5.81 27.41 6.01
C THR A 161 -6.16 28.35 4.86
N GLY A 162 -6.17 27.83 3.64
CA GLY A 162 -6.47 28.60 2.44
C GLY A 162 -7.96 28.86 2.22
N GLU A 163 -8.26 29.68 1.24
CA GLU A 163 -9.62 30.03 0.82
C GLU A 163 -10.24 28.98 -0.12
N GLY A 164 -9.43 28.07 -0.68
CA GLY A 164 -9.82 26.98 -1.58
C GLY A 164 -9.53 25.59 -1.04
N ASP A 165 -9.67 24.60 -1.89
CA ASP A 165 -9.24 23.23 -1.61
C ASP A 165 -7.71 23.14 -1.65
N MET A 166 -7.15 22.24 -0.87
CA MET A 166 -5.74 21.92 -0.84
C MET A 166 -5.52 20.52 -1.40
N THR A 167 -4.64 20.39 -2.39
CA THR A 167 -4.37 19.12 -3.05
C THR A 167 -2.90 18.79 -2.97
N MET A 168 -2.58 17.56 -2.55
CA MET A 168 -1.21 17.07 -2.43
C MET A 168 -1.03 15.70 -3.06
N ILE A 169 0.17 15.42 -3.54
CA ILE A 169 0.65 14.09 -3.85
C ILE A 169 1.37 13.56 -2.61
N ALA A 170 0.98 12.38 -2.15
CA ALA A 170 1.63 11.63 -1.09
C ALA A 170 2.37 10.44 -1.68
N ILE A 171 3.65 10.32 -1.41
CA ILE A 171 4.52 9.24 -1.88
C ILE A 171 5.07 8.52 -0.66
N HIS A 172 4.87 7.20 -0.58
CA HIS A 172 5.26 6.38 0.56
C HIS A 172 5.87 5.05 0.13
N ASP A 173 6.66 4.46 1.01
CA ASP A 173 7.14 3.08 0.89
C ASP A 173 6.17 2.04 1.50
N LEU A 174 4.87 2.35 1.56
CA LEU A 174 3.83 1.48 2.12
C LEU A 174 3.82 0.07 1.53
N PRO A 175 3.89 -0.14 0.20
CA PRO A 175 3.87 -1.48 -0.36
C PRO A 175 5.09 -2.32 0.06
N LEU A 176 6.25 -1.71 0.17
CA LEU A 176 7.46 -2.36 0.67
C LEU A 176 7.25 -2.91 2.08
N LEU A 177 6.79 -2.07 2.99
CA LEU A 177 6.56 -2.45 4.39
C LEU A 177 5.42 -3.47 4.52
N ALA A 178 4.36 -3.34 3.73
CA ALA A 178 3.26 -4.30 3.71
C ALA A 178 3.72 -5.68 3.25
N GLN A 179 4.50 -5.77 2.17
CA GLN A 179 5.09 -7.03 1.69
C GLN A 179 6.05 -7.65 2.70
N ALA A 180 6.83 -6.82 3.39
CA ALA A 180 7.68 -7.25 4.50
C ALA A 180 6.89 -7.63 5.77
N ARG A 181 5.54 -7.47 5.76
CA ARG A 181 4.66 -7.65 6.93
C ARG A 181 5.09 -6.81 8.14
N ALA A 182 5.60 -5.61 7.88
CA ALA A 182 6.18 -4.69 8.85
C ALA A 182 5.50 -3.31 8.85
N LEU A 183 4.35 -3.16 8.21
CA LEU A 183 3.62 -1.89 8.18
C LEU A 183 2.81 -1.69 9.47
N PHE A 184 3.10 -0.60 10.17
CA PHE A 184 2.38 -0.17 11.36
C PHE A 184 1.78 1.22 11.16
N TRP A 185 0.62 1.41 11.77
CA TRP A 185 -0.17 2.62 11.70
C TRP A 185 -0.82 2.92 13.03
N GLU A 186 -0.84 4.18 13.45
CA GLU A 186 -1.56 4.63 14.63
C GLU A 186 -2.37 5.89 14.29
N GLU A 187 -3.65 5.82 14.57
CA GLU A 187 -4.57 6.92 14.33
C GLU A 187 -5.82 6.79 15.24
N PRO A 188 -6.20 7.82 16.01
CA PRO A 188 -5.37 9.00 16.28
C PRO A 188 -4.16 8.67 17.15
N VAL A 189 -3.14 9.53 17.15
CA VAL A 189 -1.95 9.37 17.99
C VAL A 189 -2.34 9.36 19.47
N GLY A 190 -1.71 8.47 20.25
CA GLY A 190 -1.99 8.30 21.68
C GLY A 190 -3.26 7.49 21.99
N SER A 191 -3.92 6.91 20.98
CA SER A 191 -5.12 6.07 21.15
C SER A 191 -4.68 4.68 21.44
N GLU A 192 -3.88 4.10 21.94
CA GLU A 192 -3.51 2.65 22.09
C GLU A 192 -3.90 1.76 20.89
N ASN A 193 -4.24 2.39 19.77
CA ASN A 193 -4.71 1.76 18.53
C ASN A 193 -3.60 1.63 17.49
N THR A 194 -2.39 1.27 17.91
CA THR A 194 -1.34 0.92 16.95
C THR A 194 -1.71 -0.40 16.27
N GLN A 195 -1.83 -0.34 14.96
CA GLN A 195 -2.25 -1.48 14.15
C GLN A 195 -1.13 -1.99 13.28
N HIS A 196 -1.00 -3.31 13.21
CA HIS A 196 -0.19 -3.99 12.21
C HIS A 196 -1.05 -4.22 10.97
N MET A 197 -0.93 -3.35 9.98
CA MET A 197 -1.85 -3.23 8.84
C MET A 197 -1.92 -4.46 7.91
N VAL A 198 -1.13 -5.49 8.13
CA VAL A 198 -1.12 -6.71 7.31
C VAL A 198 -1.68 -7.92 8.03
N ARG A 199 -2.24 -7.78 9.22
CA ARG A 199 -2.94 -8.84 9.92
C ARG A 199 -4.42 -8.82 9.57
N GLU A 200 -5.02 -9.99 9.45
CA GLU A 200 -6.47 -10.12 9.37
C GLU A 200 -7.12 -9.43 10.57
N GLY A 201 -8.11 -8.58 10.34
CA GLY A 201 -8.69 -7.73 11.38
C GLY A 201 -7.84 -6.52 11.80
N ALA A 202 -6.66 -6.32 11.18
CA ALA A 202 -5.92 -5.08 11.33
C ALA A 202 -6.60 -3.99 10.51
N GLY A 203 -7.24 -3.12 11.19
CA GLY A 203 -8.01 -2.01 10.67
C GLY A 203 -9.01 -1.62 11.74
N SER A 204 -9.30 -0.35 11.86
CA SER A 204 -10.31 0.16 12.80
C SER A 204 -11.75 -0.18 12.38
N TRP A 205 -11.92 -1.07 11.43
CA TRP A 205 -13.21 -1.42 10.82
C TRP A 205 -13.66 -2.77 11.36
N SER A 206 -14.85 -2.83 11.87
CA SER A 206 -15.51 -4.12 12.03
C SER A 206 -15.81 -4.72 10.65
N ALA A 207 -15.86 -6.03 10.52
CA ALA A 207 -16.23 -6.70 9.28
C ALA A 207 -17.56 -6.20 8.70
N GLN A 208 -18.44 -5.68 9.55
CA GLN A 208 -19.73 -5.11 9.14
C GLN A 208 -19.56 -3.71 8.53
N GLU A 209 -18.69 -2.87 9.09
CA GLU A 209 -18.36 -1.55 8.52
C GLU A 209 -17.62 -1.68 7.21
N GLU A 210 -16.71 -2.64 7.08
CA GLU A 210 -16.02 -2.96 5.83
C GLU A 210 -17.02 -3.40 4.75
N ALA A 211 -17.96 -4.28 5.06
CA ALA A 211 -19.00 -4.72 4.14
C ALA A 211 -19.91 -3.56 3.70
N GLU A 212 -20.29 -2.65 4.60
CA GLU A 212 -21.09 -1.46 4.29
C GLU A 212 -20.34 -0.49 3.37
N VAL A 213 -19.03 -0.30 3.59
CA VAL A 213 -18.19 0.55 2.74
C VAL A 213 -18.00 -0.05 1.35
N LEU A 214 -17.75 -1.36 1.27
CA LEU A 214 -17.62 -2.08 0.00
C LEU A 214 -18.93 -2.09 -0.81
N GLN A 215 -20.08 -2.21 -0.14
CA GLN A 215 -21.39 -2.15 -0.78
C GLN A 215 -21.78 -0.74 -1.22
N SER A 216 -21.31 0.30 -0.53
CA SER A 216 -21.59 1.70 -0.85
C SER A 216 -20.60 2.30 -1.86
N ALA A 217 -19.49 1.62 -2.14
CA ALA A 217 -18.51 2.06 -3.11
C ALA A 217 -18.94 1.58 -4.51
N PRO A 218 -19.36 2.47 -5.41
CA PRO A 218 -19.43 2.09 -6.81
C PRO A 218 -18.04 1.63 -7.24
N ALA A 219 -17.96 0.54 -7.98
CA ALA A 219 -16.71 0.07 -8.57
C ALA A 219 -16.19 1.15 -9.54
N ILE A 220 -15.35 2.05 -9.04
CA ILE A 220 -14.63 3.00 -9.87
C ILE A 220 -13.38 2.28 -10.39
N VAL A 221 -13.59 1.22 -11.13
CA VAL A 221 -12.59 0.65 -12.00
C VAL A 221 -12.87 1.21 -13.38
N LYS A 222 -12.33 2.37 -13.70
CA LYS A 222 -12.15 2.73 -15.09
C LYS A 222 -10.98 1.89 -15.60
N GLU A 223 -11.25 0.89 -16.42
CA GLU A 223 -10.23 0.22 -17.20
C GLU A 223 -9.53 1.32 -18.02
N SER A 224 -8.28 1.60 -17.71
CA SER A 224 -7.43 2.43 -18.56
C SER A 224 -7.35 1.69 -19.89
N GLY A 225 -7.95 2.26 -20.93
CA GLY A 225 -7.96 1.69 -22.26
C GLY A 225 -6.54 1.33 -22.67
N GLY A 226 -6.31 0.04 -22.95
CA GLY A 226 -5.03 -0.44 -23.42
C GLY A 226 -4.60 0.36 -24.63
N LEU A 227 -3.36 0.82 -24.62
CA LEU A 227 -2.70 1.32 -25.82
C LEU A 227 -2.55 0.13 -26.77
N SER A 228 -3.37 0.10 -27.82
CA SER A 228 -3.21 -0.77 -28.99
C SER A 228 -2.06 -0.29 -29.85
#